data_693a55c9692e46ee2a1fb7deec214201
#
_entry.id   693a55c9692e46ee2a1fb7deec214201
#
_cell.length_a   1.000
_cell.length_b   1.000
_cell.length_c   1.000
_cell.angle_alpha   90.00
_cell.angle_beta   90.00
_cell.angle_gamma   90.00
#
_symmetry.space_group_name_H-M   'P 1'
#
loop_
_entity.id
_entity.type
_entity.pdbx_description
1 polymer ?
#
loop_
_entity_poly.entity_id
_entity_poly.type
_entity_poly.pdbx_seq_one_letter_code
_entity_poly.pdbx_strand_id
1 'polypeptide(L)'
;MVLSRDRVVPSAVYLEAFENYQKQSWRNRCRILGPRGREDWSFPIVHRNGSHNGIPITELEIDWSGDWLRRFKGALETAYGSSAFFEYYYDGLRDILDSRPSRLWDLNLLCMEWLLSALGVPAELGSSISYGRCPVENVLDLRTAFHPKRENDYLACHGLGRPYFQVFSPRFGFTGGLSAVDLLFNEGPASITYLKIL
;
A
#
# COMPACT_ATOMS: atom_id res chain seq x y z
N MET A 1 12.34 4.32 -9.52
CA MET A 1 11.81 3.35 -10.50
C MET A 1 12.13 3.88 -11.88
N VAL A 2 13.00 3.21 -12.63
CA VAL A 2 13.30 3.58 -14.03
C VAL A 2 12.31 2.83 -14.89
N LEU A 3 11.44 3.56 -15.57
CA LEU A 3 10.59 3.00 -16.61
C LEU A 3 11.34 3.13 -17.96
N SER A 4 12.01 2.08 -18.40
CA SER A 4 12.32 2.00 -19.82
C SER A 4 11.06 1.60 -20.60
N ARG A 5 10.92 2.06 -21.84
CA ARG A 5 9.73 1.82 -22.68
C ARG A 5 9.43 0.34 -22.97
N ASP A 6 10.33 -0.56 -22.60
CA ASP A 6 10.23 -1.99 -22.85
C ASP A 6 10.16 -2.75 -21.51
N ARG A 7 8.94 -3.00 -21.02
CA ARG A 7 8.61 -3.95 -19.94
C ARG A 7 9.38 -3.72 -18.64
N VAL A 8 8.89 -2.87 -17.74
CA VAL A 8 9.60 -2.64 -16.49
C VAL A 8 8.82 -3.15 -15.30
N VAL A 9 9.21 -4.34 -14.87
CA VAL A 9 9.15 -4.70 -13.47
C VAL A 9 10.35 -3.97 -12.83
N PRO A 10 10.16 -3.14 -11.80
CA PRO A 10 11.29 -2.49 -11.15
C PRO A 10 12.23 -3.54 -10.59
N SER A 11 13.54 -3.41 -10.82
CA SER A 11 14.55 -4.27 -10.22
C SER A 11 14.68 -4.01 -8.72
N ALA A 12 14.34 -2.81 -8.27
CA ALA A 12 14.36 -2.43 -6.85
C ALA A 12 13.32 -1.36 -6.54
N VAL A 13 12.80 -1.39 -5.33
CA VAL A 13 11.92 -0.39 -4.74
C VAL A 13 12.63 0.18 -3.50
N TYR A 14 12.85 1.48 -3.47
CA TYR A 14 13.46 2.15 -2.31
C TYR A 14 12.42 2.97 -1.57
N LEU A 15 12.29 2.73 -0.27
CA LEU A 15 11.49 3.54 0.62
C LEU A 15 12.31 4.70 1.18
N GLU A 16 11.69 5.88 1.27
CA GLU A 16 12.36 7.07 1.82
C GLU A 16 12.37 7.01 3.35
N ALA A 17 13.54 6.71 3.92
CA ALA A 17 13.72 6.57 5.36
C ALA A 17 14.01 7.89 6.10
N PHE A 18 14.42 8.93 5.37
CA PHE A 18 14.88 10.21 5.92
C PHE A 18 13.83 11.32 5.82
N GLU A 19 12.60 10.98 5.46
CA GLU A 19 11.52 11.96 5.49
C GLU A 19 10.89 12.07 6.87
N ASN A 20 10.31 13.24 7.13
CA ASN A 20 9.46 13.44 8.29
C ASN A 20 8.01 13.03 7.98
N TYR A 21 7.33 12.53 8.99
CA TYR A 21 5.93 12.16 8.86
C TYR A 21 5.08 13.36 8.43
N GLN A 22 4.19 13.10 7.47
CA GLN A 22 3.20 14.06 6.99
C GLN A 22 1.80 13.55 7.31
N LYS A 23 1.05 14.34 8.07
CA LYS A 23 -0.37 14.05 8.35
C LYS A 23 -1.18 13.97 7.05
N GLN A 24 -2.23 13.15 7.08
CA GLN A 24 -3.16 13.01 5.96
C GLN A 24 -2.48 12.58 4.64
N SER A 25 -1.47 11.74 4.74
CA SER A 25 -0.79 11.09 3.62
C SER A 25 -1.08 9.58 3.61
N TRP A 26 -0.61 8.88 2.59
CA TRP A 26 -0.74 7.42 2.49
C TRP A 26 0.22 6.64 3.40
N ARG A 27 1.08 7.30 4.15
CA ARG A 27 2.12 6.65 4.97
C ARG A 27 1.58 5.72 6.05
N ASN A 28 0.44 6.09 6.64
CA ASN A 28 -0.26 5.28 7.64
C ASN A 28 -1.71 5.01 7.25
N ARG A 29 -2.01 4.98 5.94
CA ARG A 29 -3.37 4.79 5.44
C ARG A 29 -3.41 3.80 4.32
N CYS A 30 -4.55 3.11 4.21
CA CYS A 30 -4.92 2.35 3.04
C CYS A 30 -6.37 2.63 2.66
N ARG A 31 -6.76 2.29 1.44
CA ARG A 31 -8.12 2.44 0.92
C ARG A 31 -8.61 1.10 0.42
N ILE A 32 -9.76 0.70 0.87
CA ILE A 32 -10.44 -0.53 0.46
C ILE A 32 -11.80 -0.22 -0.14
N LEU A 33 -12.40 -1.20 -0.83
CA LEU A 33 -13.76 -1.13 -1.34
C LEU A 33 -14.65 -2.05 -0.50
N GLY A 34 -15.44 -1.46 0.37
CA GLY A 34 -16.39 -2.18 1.19
C GLY A 34 -17.83 -2.10 0.65
N PRO A 35 -18.80 -2.69 1.35
CA PRO A 35 -20.21 -2.72 0.93
C PRO A 35 -20.88 -1.34 0.89
N ARG A 36 -20.25 -0.32 1.49
CA ARG A 36 -20.72 1.08 1.46
C ARG A 36 -19.94 1.97 0.49
N GLY A 37 -19.03 1.40 -0.29
CA GLY A 37 -18.16 2.11 -1.21
C GLY A 37 -16.73 2.19 -0.69
N ARG A 38 -15.98 3.21 -1.10
CA ARG A 38 -14.59 3.43 -0.69
C ARG A 38 -14.49 3.73 0.80
N GLU A 39 -13.58 3.05 1.48
CA GLU A 39 -13.30 3.24 2.90
C GLU A 39 -11.81 3.52 3.10
N ASP A 40 -11.48 4.64 3.74
CA ASP A 40 -10.11 4.99 4.12
C ASP A 40 -9.85 4.54 5.55
N TRP A 41 -8.85 3.70 5.72
CA TRP A 41 -8.40 3.22 7.02
C TRP A 41 -7.07 3.86 7.38
N SER A 42 -6.97 4.40 8.60
CA SER A 42 -5.75 5.00 9.15
C SER A 42 -5.27 4.19 10.33
N PHE A 43 -4.00 3.82 10.33
CA PHE A 43 -3.37 3.19 11.49
C PHE A 43 -3.06 4.25 12.53
N PRO A 44 -3.54 4.07 13.79
CA PRO A 44 -3.28 5.01 14.86
C PRO A 44 -1.78 5.09 15.19
N ILE A 45 -1.32 6.29 15.48
CA ILE A 45 0.07 6.57 15.83
C ILE A 45 0.11 7.12 17.25
N VAL A 46 1.09 6.69 18.05
CA VAL A 46 1.29 7.16 19.42
C VAL A 46 1.52 8.68 19.44
N HIS A 47 0.66 9.39 20.16
CA HIS A 47 0.76 10.84 20.32
C HIS A 47 1.78 11.20 21.42
N ARG A 48 2.94 11.69 21.00
CA ARG A 48 3.90 12.31 21.92
C ARG A 48 3.80 13.84 21.78
N ASN A 49 3.49 14.53 22.87
CA ASN A 49 3.49 16.00 22.96
C ASN A 49 2.73 16.79 21.87
N GLY A 50 1.58 16.32 21.44
CA GLY A 50 0.60 17.09 20.65
C GLY A 50 0.89 17.34 19.17
N SER A 51 2.09 17.09 18.66
CA SER A 51 2.41 17.22 17.23
C SER A 51 3.23 16.05 16.71
N HIS A 52 2.84 15.51 15.55
CA HIS A 52 3.66 14.52 14.82
C HIS A 52 4.50 15.16 13.73
N ASN A 53 4.37 16.46 13.50
CA ASN A 53 5.14 17.16 12.46
C ASN A 53 6.61 17.19 12.87
N GLY A 54 7.49 16.75 11.96
CA GLY A 54 8.92 16.73 12.19
C GLY A 54 9.45 15.46 12.85
N ILE A 55 8.59 14.45 13.16
CA ILE A 55 9.09 13.15 13.61
C ILE A 55 9.57 12.36 12.38
N PRO A 56 10.79 11.81 12.40
CA PRO A 56 11.26 10.92 11.35
C PRO A 56 10.31 9.74 11.13
N ILE A 57 10.05 9.38 9.87
CA ILE A 57 9.12 8.28 9.53
C ILE A 57 9.52 6.96 10.19
N THR A 58 10.81 6.75 10.40
CA THR A 58 11.37 5.54 11.03
C THR A 58 11.18 5.48 12.55
N GLU A 59 10.77 6.58 13.19
CA GLU A 59 10.59 6.67 14.64
C GLU A 59 9.12 6.66 15.07
N LEU A 60 8.19 6.68 14.13
CA LEU A 60 6.77 6.66 14.44
C LEU A 60 6.33 5.34 15.03
N GLU A 61 5.78 5.38 16.23
CA GLU A 61 5.21 4.23 16.91
C GLU A 61 3.72 4.07 16.60
N ILE A 62 3.28 2.82 16.41
CA ILE A 62 1.87 2.49 16.20
C ILE A 62 1.20 2.34 17.58
N ASP A 63 0.04 2.97 17.73
CA ASP A 63 -0.81 2.74 18.91
C ASP A 63 -1.65 1.48 18.69
N TRP A 64 -1.21 0.37 19.27
CA TRP A 64 -1.90 -0.91 19.23
C TRP A 64 -3.00 -1.04 20.29
N SER A 65 -3.26 0.02 21.06
CA SER A 65 -4.37 0.04 22.00
C SER A 65 -5.72 0.10 21.29
N GLY A 66 -6.78 -0.20 22.03
CA GLY A 66 -8.13 -0.20 21.49
C GLY A 66 -8.43 -1.36 20.54
N ASP A 67 -9.55 -1.27 19.86
CA ASP A 67 -10.09 -2.36 19.02
C ASP A 67 -9.98 -2.12 17.51
N TRP A 68 -9.19 -1.11 17.12
CA TRP A 68 -9.07 -0.74 15.70
C TRP A 68 -8.53 -1.88 14.82
N LEU A 69 -7.59 -2.68 15.32
CA LEU A 69 -7.06 -3.83 14.57
C LEU A 69 -8.14 -4.87 14.30
N ARG A 70 -8.94 -5.21 15.34
CA ARG A 70 -10.07 -6.13 15.17
C ARG A 70 -11.08 -5.59 14.16
N ARG A 71 -11.40 -4.29 14.24
CA ARG A 71 -12.30 -3.63 13.31
C ARG A 71 -11.76 -3.60 11.88
N PHE A 72 -10.46 -3.35 11.71
CA PHE A 72 -9.83 -3.35 10.39
C PHE A 72 -9.84 -4.76 9.78
N LYS A 73 -9.50 -5.80 10.55
CA LYS A 73 -9.60 -7.19 10.08
C LYS A 73 -11.04 -7.55 9.68
N GLY A 74 -12.02 -7.22 10.50
CA GLY A 74 -13.43 -7.42 10.15
C GLY A 74 -13.89 -6.64 8.90
N ALA A 75 -13.31 -5.46 8.66
CA ALA A 75 -13.58 -4.71 7.43
C ALA A 75 -12.99 -5.40 6.20
N LEU A 76 -11.77 -5.95 6.30
CA LEU A 76 -11.15 -6.74 5.22
C LEU A 76 -11.96 -8.00 4.91
N GLU A 77 -12.39 -8.74 5.93
CA GLU A 77 -13.25 -9.92 5.80
C GLU A 77 -14.61 -9.58 5.16
N THR A 78 -15.22 -8.47 5.57
CA THR A 78 -16.48 -7.99 4.98
C THR A 78 -16.30 -7.51 3.55
N ALA A 79 -15.18 -6.89 3.23
CA ALA A 79 -14.90 -6.35 1.91
C ALA A 79 -14.51 -7.44 0.89
N TYR A 80 -13.75 -8.44 1.34
CA TYR A 80 -13.06 -9.36 0.44
C TYR A 80 -13.34 -10.84 0.71
N GLY A 81 -14.08 -11.21 1.76
CA GLY A 81 -14.33 -12.61 2.11
C GLY A 81 -14.99 -13.45 1.01
N SER A 82 -15.65 -12.80 0.03
CA SER A 82 -16.21 -13.46 -1.16
C SER A 82 -15.34 -13.29 -2.42
N SER A 83 -14.18 -12.65 -2.35
CA SER A 83 -13.27 -12.56 -3.49
C SER A 83 -12.48 -13.86 -3.68
N ALA A 84 -12.15 -14.17 -4.93
CA ALA A 84 -11.67 -15.48 -5.34
C ALA A 84 -10.36 -15.93 -4.65
N PHE A 85 -9.52 -14.99 -4.24
CA PHE A 85 -8.21 -15.29 -3.68
C PHE A 85 -8.02 -14.78 -2.24
N PHE A 86 -9.08 -14.34 -1.57
CA PHE A 86 -9.00 -13.82 -0.20
C PHE A 86 -8.43 -14.86 0.76
N GLU A 87 -9.00 -16.05 0.80
CA GLU A 87 -8.56 -17.12 1.69
C GLU A 87 -7.09 -17.52 1.46
N TYR A 88 -6.61 -17.38 0.21
CA TYR A 88 -5.25 -17.74 -0.15
C TYR A 88 -4.20 -16.75 0.37
N TYR A 89 -4.53 -15.47 0.41
CA TYR A 89 -3.56 -14.42 0.75
C TYR A 89 -3.80 -13.75 2.11
N TYR A 90 -5.02 -13.82 2.65
CA TYR A 90 -5.38 -13.06 3.86
C TYR A 90 -4.57 -13.47 5.08
N ASP A 91 -4.26 -14.74 5.25
CA ASP A 91 -3.49 -15.24 6.39
C ASP A 91 -2.13 -14.55 6.49
N GLY A 92 -1.41 -14.38 5.39
CA GLY A 92 -0.12 -13.68 5.38
C GLY A 92 -0.21 -12.22 5.84
N LEU A 93 -1.24 -11.49 5.37
CA LEU A 93 -1.48 -10.12 5.84
C LEU A 93 -1.91 -10.09 7.31
N ARG A 94 -2.76 -11.01 7.73
CA ARG A 94 -3.21 -11.14 9.12
C ARG A 94 -2.04 -11.37 10.07
N ASP A 95 -1.14 -12.27 9.73
CA ASP A 95 0.03 -12.61 10.56
C ASP A 95 0.96 -11.41 10.73
N ILE A 96 1.17 -10.60 9.67
CA ILE A 96 1.91 -9.33 9.76
C ILE A 96 1.22 -8.37 10.73
N LEU A 97 -0.10 -8.20 10.62
CA LEU A 97 -0.87 -7.31 11.51
C LEU A 97 -0.87 -7.81 12.96
N ASP A 98 -0.94 -9.13 13.17
CA ASP A 98 -0.95 -9.74 14.50
C ASP A 98 0.44 -9.78 15.16
N SER A 99 1.52 -9.65 14.40
CA SER A 99 2.88 -9.49 14.93
C SER A 99 3.09 -8.15 15.64
N ARG A 100 2.22 -7.17 15.39
CA ARG A 100 2.19 -5.84 16.03
C ARG A 100 3.56 -5.16 16.12
N PRO A 101 4.23 -4.92 15.00
CA PRO A 101 5.51 -4.22 15.02
C PRO A 101 5.34 -2.85 15.69
N SER A 102 6.29 -2.46 16.53
CA SER A 102 6.18 -1.22 17.32
C SER A 102 6.17 0.03 16.43
N ARG A 103 6.88 -0.02 15.30
CA ARG A 103 7.06 1.13 14.41
C ARG A 103 6.25 0.99 13.13
N LEU A 104 5.72 2.13 12.67
CA LEU A 104 5.03 2.20 11.37
C LEU A 104 5.95 1.83 10.21
N TRP A 105 7.23 2.20 10.30
CA TRP A 105 8.24 1.84 9.32
C TRP A 105 8.35 0.33 9.14
N ASP A 106 8.46 -0.41 10.24
CA ASP A 106 8.60 -1.86 10.22
C ASP A 106 7.34 -2.55 9.66
N LEU A 107 6.15 -2.06 10.04
CA LEU A 107 4.90 -2.54 9.47
C LEU A 107 4.84 -2.33 7.96
N ASN A 108 5.23 -1.15 7.48
CA ASN A 108 5.21 -0.83 6.05
C ASN A 108 6.22 -1.69 5.27
N LEU A 109 7.40 -1.97 5.84
CA LEU A 109 8.38 -2.88 5.23
C LEU A 109 7.80 -4.29 5.09
N LEU A 110 7.30 -4.87 6.19
CA LEU A 110 6.69 -6.21 6.19
C LEU A 110 5.53 -6.32 5.19
N CYS A 111 4.65 -5.32 5.17
CA CYS A 111 3.54 -5.27 4.21
C CYS A 111 4.03 -5.17 2.77
N MET A 112 5.09 -4.39 2.50
CA MET A 112 5.64 -4.23 1.15
C MET A 112 6.34 -5.51 0.68
N GLU A 113 7.15 -6.15 1.53
CA GLU A 113 7.81 -7.42 1.23
C GLU A 113 6.78 -8.51 0.90
N TRP A 114 5.77 -8.64 1.77
CA TRP A 114 4.68 -9.57 1.55
C TRP A 114 3.94 -9.28 0.23
N LEU A 115 3.61 -8.02 -0.03
CA LEU A 115 2.86 -7.62 -1.22
C LEU A 115 3.65 -7.87 -2.50
N LEU A 116 4.95 -7.51 -2.55
CA LEU A 116 5.81 -7.77 -3.69
C LEU A 116 5.90 -9.28 -3.98
N SER A 117 6.07 -10.08 -2.92
CA SER A 117 6.10 -11.55 -3.03
C SER A 117 4.76 -12.11 -3.53
N ALA A 118 3.64 -11.69 -2.95
CA ALA A 118 2.31 -12.16 -3.31
C ALA A 118 1.90 -11.77 -4.74
N LEU A 119 2.32 -10.61 -5.21
CA LEU A 119 2.11 -10.13 -6.58
C LEU A 119 3.08 -10.76 -7.59
N GLY A 120 4.07 -11.53 -7.14
CA GLY A 120 5.11 -12.09 -8.02
C GLY A 120 6.00 -11.01 -8.66
N VAL A 121 6.24 -9.89 -7.96
CA VAL A 121 7.10 -8.80 -8.41
C VAL A 121 8.52 -9.05 -7.90
N PRO A 122 9.48 -9.42 -8.75
CA PRO A 122 10.85 -9.75 -8.35
C PRO A 122 11.68 -8.47 -8.15
N ALA A 123 11.27 -7.61 -7.22
CA ALA A 123 11.98 -6.38 -6.90
C ALA A 123 12.64 -6.48 -5.53
N GLU A 124 13.90 -6.03 -5.45
CA GLU A 124 14.58 -5.85 -4.17
C GLU A 124 13.97 -4.66 -3.42
N LEU A 125 13.69 -4.85 -2.14
CA LEU A 125 13.23 -3.77 -1.27
C LEU A 125 14.41 -3.19 -0.50
N GLY A 126 14.59 -1.87 -0.59
CA GLY A 126 15.64 -1.16 0.08
C GLY A 126 15.18 0.16 0.70
N SER A 127 16.11 0.86 1.32
CA SER A 127 15.87 2.19 1.90
C SER A 127 16.80 3.22 1.27
N SER A 128 16.38 4.48 1.25
CA SER A 128 17.26 5.60 0.91
C SER A 128 18.45 5.68 1.88
N ILE A 129 19.56 6.25 1.44
CA ILE A 129 20.77 6.43 2.26
C ILE A 129 20.88 7.84 2.86
N SER A 130 20.12 8.79 2.31
CA SER A 130 19.88 10.11 2.84
C SER A 130 18.62 10.65 2.17
N TYR A 131 18.08 11.79 2.64
CA TYR A 131 16.87 12.35 2.07
C TYR A 131 16.99 12.56 0.55
N GLY A 132 16.10 11.92 -0.21
CA GLY A 132 16.08 11.99 -1.66
C GLY A 132 17.24 11.29 -2.39
N ARG A 133 18.05 10.50 -1.68
CA ARG A 133 19.20 9.82 -2.28
C ARG A 133 19.12 8.30 -2.07
N CYS A 134 19.10 7.58 -3.17
CA CYS A 134 19.12 6.12 -3.19
C CYS A 134 20.54 5.59 -3.42
N PRO A 135 20.80 4.31 -3.09
CA PRO A 135 22.09 3.67 -3.35
C PRO A 135 22.44 3.53 -4.83
N VAL A 136 21.44 3.65 -5.70
CA VAL A 136 21.58 3.50 -7.16
C VAL A 136 21.24 4.80 -7.88
N GLU A 137 21.78 4.98 -9.07
CA GLU A 137 21.45 6.11 -9.95
C GLU A 137 20.20 5.82 -10.80
N ASN A 138 19.64 6.86 -11.43
CA ASN A 138 18.47 6.77 -12.32
C ASN A 138 17.21 6.22 -11.66
N VAL A 139 16.90 6.67 -10.45
CA VAL A 139 15.69 6.30 -9.71
C VAL A 139 14.54 7.22 -10.10
N LEU A 140 13.37 6.64 -10.39
CA LEU A 140 12.14 7.40 -10.53
C LEU A 140 11.64 7.83 -9.15
N ASP A 141 11.58 9.13 -8.90
CA ASP A 141 11.07 9.69 -7.64
C ASP A 141 9.55 9.76 -7.65
N LEU A 142 8.91 8.95 -6.81
CA LEU A 142 7.45 8.91 -6.63
C LEU A 142 6.99 9.42 -5.25
N ARG A 143 7.86 10.01 -4.43
CA ARG A 143 7.54 10.43 -3.07
C ARG A 143 6.36 11.40 -2.97
N THR A 144 6.14 12.21 -3.99
CA THR A 144 5.05 13.19 -4.05
C THR A 144 4.00 12.89 -5.12
N ALA A 145 4.16 11.78 -5.86
CA ALA A 145 3.28 11.41 -6.97
C ALA A 145 1.87 11.02 -6.50
N PHE A 146 1.75 10.51 -5.27
CA PHE A 146 0.50 9.99 -4.73
C PHE A 146 0.09 10.75 -3.46
N HIS A 147 -1.10 11.37 -3.49
CA HIS A 147 -1.62 12.09 -2.34
C HIS A 147 -3.12 11.86 -2.16
N PRO A 148 -3.64 11.61 -0.92
CA PRO A 148 -5.06 11.31 -0.69
C PRO A 148 -6.04 12.38 -1.15
N LYS A 149 -5.59 13.64 -1.20
CA LYS A 149 -6.43 14.81 -1.52
C LYS A 149 -6.30 15.28 -2.98
N ARG A 150 -5.49 14.62 -3.79
CA ARG A 150 -5.31 14.97 -5.20
C ARG A 150 -5.77 13.80 -6.05
N GLU A 151 -6.41 14.09 -7.18
CA GLU A 151 -6.57 13.09 -8.21
C GLU A 151 -5.20 12.61 -8.67
N ASN A 152 -5.10 11.31 -8.85
CA ASN A 152 -3.85 10.70 -9.21
C ASN A 152 -3.86 10.32 -10.67
N ASP A 153 -3.40 11.24 -11.51
CA ASP A 153 -3.32 11.01 -12.95
C ASP A 153 -2.16 10.10 -13.35
N TYR A 154 -1.24 9.82 -12.41
CA TYR A 154 -0.04 9.02 -12.71
C TYR A 154 -0.40 7.64 -13.28
N LEU A 155 -1.35 6.94 -12.67
CA LEU A 155 -1.79 5.63 -13.15
C LEU A 155 -2.43 5.72 -14.53
N ALA A 156 -3.28 6.72 -14.76
CA ALA A 156 -3.93 6.94 -16.05
C ALA A 156 -2.92 7.30 -17.14
N CYS A 157 -1.99 8.21 -16.85
CA CYS A 157 -0.94 8.64 -17.80
C CYS A 157 -0.01 7.50 -18.23
N HIS A 158 0.11 6.44 -17.41
CA HIS A 158 0.95 5.28 -17.70
C HIS A 158 0.16 4.05 -18.14
N GLY A 159 -1.13 4.20 -18.47
CA GLY A 159 -1.98 3.08 -18.87
C GLY A 159 -2.23 2.05 -17.76
N LEU A 160 -1.95 2.42 -16.52
CA LEU A 160 -2.24 1.63 -15.34
C LEU A 160 -3.66 1.93 -14.84
N GLY A 161 -4.25 1.04 -14.06
CA GLY A 161 -5.61 1.23 -13.56
C GLY A 161 -6.69 0.67 -14.50
N ARG A 162 -6.33 -0.31 -15.34
CA ARG A 162 -7.30 -1.06 -16.13
C ARG A 162 -8.34 -1.70 -15.19
N PRO A 163 -9.64 -1.69 -15.57
CA PRO A 163 -10.66 -2.37 -14.80
C PRO A 163 -10.36 -3.86 -14.64
N TYR A 164 -10.58 -4.36 -13.44
CA TYR A 164 -10.57 -5.77 -13.08
C TYR A 164 -11.83 -6.08 -12.28
N PHE A 165 -12.10 -7.36 -12.03
CA PHE A 165 -13.23 -7.77 -11.23
C PHE A 165 -13.09 -7.27 -9.79
N GLN A 166 -14.15 -6.72 -9.24
CA GLN A 166 -14.25 -6.33 -7.82
C GLN A 166 -15.59 -6.83 -7.28
N VAL A 167 -15.58 -7.35 -6.04
CA VAL A 167 -16.79 -7.92 -5.40
C VAL A 167 -17.98 -6.97 -5.47
N PHE A 168 -17.75 -5.67 -5.30
CA PHE A 168 -18.82 -4.67 -5.32
C PHE A 168 -18.98 -3.93 -6.65
N SER A 169 -18.35 -4.39 -7.73
CA SER A 169 -18.50 -3.78 -9.05
C SER A 169 -19.96 -3.80 -9.58
N PRO A 170 -20.83 -4.77 -9.26
CA PRO A 170 -22.24 -4.69 -9.64
C PRO A 170 -22.98 -3.50 -9.02
N ARG A 171 -22.50 -3.00 -7.87
CA ARG A 171 -23.12 -1.87 -7.16
C ARG A 171 -22.51 -0.53 -7.51
N PHE A 172 -21.18 -0.47 -7.64
CA PHE A 172 -20.44 0.80 -7.74
C PHE A 172 -19.73 0.99 -9.08
N GLY A 173 -19.78 0.00 -9.97
CA GLY A 173 -18.89 -0.05 -11.12
C GLY A 173 -17.45 -0.31 -10.70
N PHE A 174 -16.50 -0.20 -11.63
CA PHE A 174 -15.08 -0.27 -11.30
C PHE A 174 -14.66 0.94 -10.48
N THR A 175 -13.98 0.68 -9.38
CA THR A 175 -13.50 1.70 -8.45
C THR A 175 -11.97 1.66 -8.40
N GLY A 176 -11.31 2.63 -9.00
CA GLY A 176 -9.84 2.74 -9.00
C GLY A 176 -9.27 3.42 -7.75
N GLY A 177 -7.93 3.44 -7.65
CA GLY A 177 -7.21 4.12 -6.57
C GLY A 177 -7.34 3.45 -5.20
N LEU A 178 -7.53 2.14 -5.18
CA LEU A 178 -7.57 1.30 -3.98
C LEU A 178 -6.16 0.78 -3.63
N SER A 179 -6.04 0.22 -2.44
CA SER A 179 -4.85 -0.53 -2.04
C SER A 179 -4.64 -1.74 -2.94
N ALA A 180 -3.40 -2.10 -3.22
CA ALA A 180 -3.07 -3.25 -4.09
C ALA A 180 -3.60 -4.59 -3.56
N VAL A 181 -3.99 -4.68 -2.30
CA VAL A 181 -4.68 -5.86 -1.75
C VAL A 181 -6.05 -6.08 -2.40
N ASP A 182 -6.73 -5.01 -2.86
CA ASP A 182 -8.00 -5.15 -3.60
C ASP A 182 -7.78 -5.93 -4.90
N LEU A 183 -6.76 -5.56 -5.66
CA LEU A 183 -6.36 -6.28 -6.87
C LEU A 183 -5.94 -7.73 -6.56
N LEU A 184 -5.08 -7.90 -5.54
CA LEU A 184 -4.56 -9.22 -5.17
C LEU A 184 -5.66 -10.18 -4.74
N PHE A 185 -6.60 -9.74 -3.90
CA PHE A 185 -7.68 -10.60 -3.42
C PHE A 185 -8.69 -10.97 -4.50
N ASN A 186 -8.88 -10.11 -5.50
CA ASN A 186 -9.80 -10.38 -6.61
C ASN A 186 -9.15 -11.17 -7.74
N GLU A 187 -7.91 -10.86 -8.15
CA GLU A 187 -7.26 -11.40 -9.36
C GLU A 187 -6.12 -12.38 -9.05
N GLY A 188 -5.66 -12.44 -7.79
CA GLY A 188 -4.63 -13.38 -7.36
C GLY A 188 -3.36 -13.31 -8.22
N PRO A 189 -2.87 -14.46 -8.75
CA PRO A 189 -1.66 -14.50 -9.58
C PRO A 189 -1.77 -13.67 -10.87
N ALA A 190 -2.98 -13.39 -11.36
CA ALA A 190 -3.19 -12.55 -12.54
C ALA A 190 -2.94 -11.05 -12.26
N SER A 191 -2.87 -10.64 -11.00
CA SER A 191 -2.64 -9.24 -10.60
C SER A 191 -1.46 -8.60 -11.30
N ILE A 192 -0.37 -9.34 -11.50
CA ILE A 192 0.83 -8.83 -12.17
C ILE A 192 0.55 -8.34 -13.61
N THR A 193 -0.45 -8.89 -14.28
CA THR A 193 -0.80 -8.49 -15.66
C THR A 193 -1.43 -7.11 -15.70
N TYR A 194 -2.11 -6.69 -14.62
CA TYR A 194 -2.71 -5.35 -14.49
C TYR A 194 -1.70 -4.28 -14.08
N LEU A 195 -0.55 -4.70 -13.52
CA LEU A 195 0.52 -3.80 -13.08
C LEU A 195 1.59 -3.58 -14.15
N LYS A 196 1.54 -4.32 -15.26
CA LYS A 196 2.45 -4.13 -16.40
C LYS A 196 1.94 -3.03 -17.32
N ILE A 197 2.83 -2.14 -17.70
CA ILE A 197 2.58 -1.20 -18.79
C ILE A 197 2.59 -2.02 -20.10
N LEU A 198 1.52 -1.91 -20.89
CA LEU A 198 1.41 -2.55 -22.20
C LEU A 198 2.20 -1.76 -23.25
#